data_45ee5045a1b97639539230ddbffb577a
#
_entry.id   45ee5045a1b97639539230ddbffb577a
#
_cell.length_a   1.000
_cell.length_b   1.000
_cell.length_c   1.000
_cell.angle_alpha   90.00
_cell.angle_beta   90.00
_cell.angle_gamma   90.00
#
_symmetry.space_group_name_H-M   'P 1'
#
loop_
_entity.id
_entity.type
_entity.pdbx_description
1 polymer ?
#
loop_
_entity_poly.entity_id
_entity_poly.type
_entity_poly.pdbx_seq_one_letter_code
_entity_poly.pdbx_strand_id
1 'polypeptide(L)'
;MGYHSIIYIFLFLPVCLFVYQLAPEKWRGRVLLGFSWIFFYLLSGKLLVYLLGTTLLTHCIGIWLTVIRMQEAKAVEGLERKQKKAVKMEYQKKGRRVLALGIFILLGILGYLKYFDFFTVNLSHLFGHPVLEGWRPENLLMPIGISFYTLQAIGYMTDVYWGTIQAETEIWRTALFLGFFPQIMEGPIARYSDVADTLYTGKSLEYRNVVDGYVRIFWGLFKKMVIADRMALMVNQVFDHYADYHGAVILAAAIGYVIQLYMEFSGCMDIIIGSGKLFGICLPENFRQPFCAKNPSEFWRRWHITLGAWFKAYIFYPVSVSGLVKKWNQYGRKHCGKHITRLVTSAIALFPVWVANGVWHGAQWNYIFYGMYYFVLIMLGIAVEPVRDCILETCHINPETRVWRTIQIAKTWVIIVVGELFFRANGLKAGWYMFCNMIKRFDAGQLTDGTLYTLGLERADYLAVIVGCLIVGIVGSMKEHGIHVQKKMEELAVPVRWGLYYALIIGILIFAAYGDGYQIQDLIYAGF
;
A
#
# COMPACT_ATOMS: atom_id res chain seq x y z
N MET A 1 -6.87 -13.83 13.84
CA MET A 1 -8.16 -13.42 13.24
C MET A 1 -7.88 -12.44 12.09
N GLY A 2 -7.73 -12.95 10.86
CA GLY A 2 -7.53 -12.09 9.67
C GLY A 2 -8.84 -11.50 9.15
N TYR A 3 -8.79 -10.45 8.31
CA TYR A 3 -9.98 -9.80 7.74
C TYR A 3 -10.84 -10.72 6.86
N HIS A 4 -10.28 -11.77 6.27
CA HIS A 4 -10.98 -12.77 5.48
C HIS A 4 -11.56 -13.94 6.31
N SER A 5 -11.35 -13.94 7.64
CA SER A 5 -11.80 -15.03 8.49
C SER A 5 -13.31 -14.97 8.76
N ILE A 6 -13.93 -16.13 8.88
CA ILE A 6 -15.35 -16.30 9.28
C ILE A 6 -15.61 -15.56 10.60
N ILE A 7 -14.70 -15.65 11.57
CA ILE A 7 -14.82 -14.99 12.87
C ILE A 7 -14.89 -13.47 12.71
N TYR A 8 -14.08 -12.87 11.81
CA TYR A 8 -14.11 -11.43 11.58
C TYR A 8 -15.45 -10.99 10.97
N ILE A 9 -15.90 -11.67 9.91
CA ILE A 9 -17.03 -11.24 9.10
C ILE A 9 -18.38 -11.54 9.77
N PHE A 10 -18.51 -12.73 10.36
CA PHE A 10 -19.80 -13.21 10.88
C PHE A 10 -19.96 -13.09 12.40
N LEU A 11 -18.89 -12.80 13.14
CA LEU A 11 -18.98 -12.62 14.59
C LEU A 11 -18.52 -11.22 15.00
N PHE A 12 -17.27 -10.85 14.72
CA PHE A 12 -16.68 -9.61 15.20
C PHE A 12 -17.38 -8.37 14.62
N LEU A 13 -17.56 -8.29 13.29
CA LEU A 13 -18.25 -7.17 12.64
C LEU A 13 -19.71 -7.03 13.09
N PRO A 14 -20.55 -8.08 13.07
CA PRO A 14 -21.94 -7.98 13.54
C PRO A 14 -22.06 -7.57 15.01
N VAL A 15 -21.22 -8.12 15.90
CA VAL A 15 -21.20 -7.71 17.31
C VAL A 15 -20.80 -6.25 17.46
N CYS A 16 -19.78 -5.81 16.73
CA CYS A 16 -19.35 -4.40 16.72
C CYS A 16 -20.47 -3.48 16.22
N LEU A 17 -21.13 -3.84 15.10
CA LEU A 17 -22.27 -3.08 14.55
C LEU A 17 -23.42 -2.98 15.55
N PHE A 18 -23.75 -4.08 16.21
CA PHE A 18 -24.83 -4.12 17.20
C PHE A 18 -24.52 -3.22 18.40
N VAL A 19 -23.34 -3.34 19.01
CA VAL A 19 -22.93 -2.50 20.15
C VAL A 19 -22.82 -1.02 19.74
N TYR A 20 -22.28 -0.75 18.54
CA TYR A 20 -22.20 0.60 17.99
C TYR A 20 -23.58 1.24 17.84
N GLN A 21 -24.57 0.50 17.31
CA GLN A 21 -25.92 1.02 17.13
C GLN A 21 -26.65 1.28 18.43
N LEU A 22 -26.45 0.44 19.45
CA LEU A 22 -27.04 0.62 20.79
C LEU A 22 -26.42 1.79 21.56
N ALA A 23 -25.16 2.14 21.27
CA ALA A 23 -24.47 3.22 21.96
C ALA A 23 -25.07 4.59 21.58
N PRO A 24 -25.15 5.54 22.55
CA PRO A 24 -25.46 6.94 22.23
C PRO A 24 -24.44 7.53 21.25
N GLU A 25 -24.86 8.44 20.37
CA GLU A 25 -24.03 9.02 19.30
C GLU A 25 -22.67 9.49 19.80
N LYS A 26 -22.62 10.23 20.91
CA LYS A 26 -21.38 10.73 21.54
C LYS A 26 -20.41 9.64 21.99
N TRP A 27 -20.84 8.40 22.16
CA TRP A 27 -20.02 7.27 22.61
C TRP A 27 -19.60 6.33 21.46
N ARG A 28 -20.23 6.40 20.30
CA ARG A 28 -19.99 5.49 19.18
C ARG A 28 -18.54 5.47 18.72
N GLY A 29 -17.87 6.63 18.67
CA GLY A 29 -16.44 6.67 18.37
C GLY A 29 -15.57 5.94 19.41
N ARG A 30 -15.95 6.01 20.70
CA ARG A 30 -15.26 5.28 21.77
C ARG A 30 -15.54 3.77 21.73
N VAL A 31 -16.73 3.37 21.27
CA VAL A 31 -17.06 1.95 21.00
C VAL A 31 -16.13 1.43 19.88
N LEU A 32 -15.98 2.16 18.78
CA LEU A 32 -15.05 1.79 17.72
C LEU A 32 -13.60 1.68 18.23
N LEU A 33 -13.17 2.59 19.09
CA LEU A 33 -11.85 2.51 19.72
C LEU A 33 -11.69 1.25 20.58
N GLY A 34 -12.68 0.93 21.40
CA GLY A 34 -12.68 -0.28 22.23
C GLY A 34 -12.56 -1.55 21.39
N PHE A 35 -13.39 -1.67 20.33
CA PHE A 35 -13.29 -2.77 19.38
C PHE A 35 -11.96 -2.80 18.63
N SER A 36 -11.38 -1.65 18.32
CA SER A 36 -10.06 -1.56 17.68
C SER A 36 -8.95 -2.11 18.59
N TRP A 37 -8.98 -1.81 19.86
CA TRP A 37 -8.02 -2.34 20.83
C TRP A 37 -8.22 -3.84 21.08
N ILE A 38 -9.48 -4.31 21.16
CA ILE A 38 -9.81 -5.74 21.25
C ILE A 38 -9.26 -6.46 20.01
N PHE A 39 -9.52 -5.94 18.81
CA PHE A 39 -9.04 -6.52 17.56
C PHE A 39 -7.50 -6.63 17.55
N PHE A 40 -6.82 -5.54 17.88
CA PHE A 40 -5.35 -5.53 17.93
C PHE A 40 -4.82 -6.51 18.98
N TYR A 41 -5.43 -6.55 20.16
CA TYR A 41 -5.02 -7.46 21.23
C TYR A 41 -5.20 -8.94 20.85
N LEU A 42 -6.28 -9.27 20.15
CA LEU A 42 -6.51 -10.63 19.64
C LEU A 42 -5.46 -11.05 18.58
N LEU A 43 -4.85 -10.10 17.88
CA LEU A 43 -3.83 -10.35 16.86
C LEU A 43 -2.40 -10.34 17.40
N SER A 44 -2.09 -9.38 18.26
CA SER A 44 -0.72 -9.08 18.69
C SER A 44 -0.51 -9.14 20.21
N GLY A 45 -1.56 -9.43 20.97
CA GLY A 45 -1.48 -9.61 22.41
C GLY A 45 -0.87 -8.39 23.13
N LYS A 46 0.14 -8.67 23.96
CA LYS A 46 0.86 -7.64 24.77
C LYS A 46 1.52 -6.55 23.93
N LEU A 47 1.73 -6.76 22.63
CA LEU A 47 2.33 -5.76 21.74
C LEU A 47 1.42 -4.55 21.48
N LEU A 48 0.18 -4.57 21.98
CA LEU A 48 -0.71 -3.40 22.05
C LEU A 48 0.01 -2.20 22.70
N VAL A 49 0.97 -2.42 23.59
CA VAL A 49 1.76 -1.36 24.22
C VAL A 49 2.47 -0.45 23.21
N TYR A 50 2.92 -1.01 22.06
CA TYR A 50 3.56 -0.20 21.00
C TYR A 50 2.57 0.74 20.32
N LEU A 51 1.35 0.28 20.05
CA LEU A 51 0.30 1.14 19.49
C LEU A 51 -0.10 2.25 20.45
N LEU A 52 -0.25 1.92 21.75
CA LEU A 52 -0.57 2.89 22.79
C LEU A 52 0.57 3.91 22.98
N GLY A 53 1.83 3.45 23.00
CA GLY A 53 3.01 4.31 23.06
C GLY A 53 3.14 5.23 21.83
N THR A 54 2.91 4.70 20.64
CA THR A 54 2.87 5.49 19.39
C THR A 54 1.76 6.54 19.44
N THR A 55 0.58 6.17 19.94
CA THR A 55 -0.55 7.10 20.10
C THR A 55 -0.20 8.24 21.05
N LEU A 56 0.33 7.92 22.23
CA LEU A 56 0.72 8.91 23.23
C LEU A 56 1.78 9.85 22.68
N LEU A 57 2.84 9.31 22.08
CA LEU A 57 3.91 10.10 21.45
C LEU A 57 3.35 11.05 20.39
N THR A 58 2.54 10.51 19.46
CA THR A 58 1.95 11.29 18.36
C THR A 58 1.07 12.42 18.88
N HIS A 59 0.24 12.14 19.89
CA HIS A 59 -0.64 13.11 20.52
C HIS A 59 0.17 14.21 21.22
N CYS A 60 1.15 13.84 22.07
CA CYS A 60 1.98 14.80 22.79
C CYS A 60 2.79 15.71 21.83
N ILE A 61 3.41 15.13 20.80
CA ILE A 61 4.13 15.91 19.77
C ILE A 61 3.17 16.83 19.03
N GLY A 62 1.97 16.37 18.65
CA GLY A 62 0.95 17.20 18.01
C GLY A 62 0.55 18.41 18.85
N ILE A 63 0.24 18.20 20.13
CA ILE A 63 -0.07 19.29 21.07
C ILE A 63 1.12 20.25 21.22
N TRP A 64 2.34 19.72 21.38
CA TRP A 64 3.54 20.55 21.51
C TRP A 64 3.77 21.44 20.28
N LEU A 65 3.62 20.88 19.08
CA LEU A 65 3.70 21.66 17.83
C LEU A 65 2.63 22.74 17.74
N THR A 66 1.41 22.45 18.19
CA THR A 66 0.32 23.44 18.26
C THR A 66 0.64 24.57 19.22
N VAL A 67 1.17 24.27 20.42
CA VAL A 67 1.60 25.29 21.41
C VAL A 67 2.68 26.19 20.82
N ILE A 68 3.69 25.62 20.14
CA ILE A 68 4.75 26.39 19.46
C ILE A 68 4.15 27.36 18.43
N ARG A 69 3.16 26.90 17.63
CA ARG A 69 2.48 27.77 16.65
C ARG A 69 1.64 28.86 17.28
N MET A 70 0.95 28.57 18.39
CA MET A 70 0.21 29.59 19.14
C MET A 70 1.16 30.65 19.72
N GLN A 71 2.31 30.24 20.23
CA GLN A 71 3.36 31.13 20.69
C GLN A 71 3.95 31.98 19.56
N GLU A 72 4.19 31.35 18.36
CA GLU A 72 4.61 32.09 17.16
C GLU A 72 3.60 33.17 16.80
N ALA A 73 2.30 32.83 16.74
CA ALA A 73 1.24 33.75 16.38
C ALA A 73 1.22 34.99 17.30
N LYS A 74 1.31 34.76 18.63
CA LYS A 74 1.38 35.83 19.63
C LYS A 74 2.66 36.66 19.49
N ALA A 75 3.80 36.00 19.28
CA ALA A 75 5.11 36.68 19.22
C ALA A 75 5.29 37.56 17.97
N VAL A 76 4.52 37.33 16.89
CA VAL A 76 4.57 38.15 15.67
C VAL A 76 3.55 39.27 15.65
N GLU A 77 2.66 39.33 16.63
CA GLU A 77 1.64 40.38 16.74
C GLU A 77 2.30 41.74 16.99
N GLY A 78 1.91 42.74 16.22
CA GLY A 78 2.47 44.10 16.32
C GLY A 78 3.86 44.32 15.73
N LEU A 79 4.59 43.28 15.29
CA LEU A 79 5.95 43.44 14.75
C LEU A 79 5.97 43.91 13.29
N GLU A 80 7.05 44.58 12.89
CA GLU A 80 7.32 44.91 11.48
C GLU A 80 7.65 43.68 10.64
N ARG A 81 7.45 43.76 9.30
CA ARG A 81 7.65 42.65 8.36
C ARG A 81 9.01 41.93 8.46
N LYS A 82 10.08 42.70 8.69
CA LYS A 82 11.45 42.14 8.82
C LYS A 82 11.62 41.37 10.12
N GLN A 83 11.12 41.91 11.23
CA GLN A 83 11.14 41.28 12.54
C GLN A 83 10.24 40.04 12.58
N LYS A 84 9.02 40.11 11.99
CA LYS A 84 8.12 38.98 11.83
C LYS A 84 8.80 37.79 11.16
N LYS A 85 9.59 38.03 10.11
CA LYS A 85 10.31 36.97 9.42
C LYS A 85 11.36 36.29 10.30
N ALA A 86 12.09 37.04 11.07
CA ALA A 86 13.10 36.50 11.98
C ALA A 86 12.47 35.64 13.08
N VAL A 87 11.42 36.16 13.74
CA VAL A 87 10.68 35.45 14.79
C VAL A 87 10.05 34.15 14.23
N LYS A 88 9.39 34.21 13.06
CA LYS A 88 8.83 33.02 12.41
C LYS A 88 9.90 31.96 12.15
N MET A 89 11.07 32.35 11.67
CA MET A 89 12.18 31.41 11.42
C MET A 89 12.65 30.71 12.72
N GLU A 90 12.64 31.40 13.83
CA GLU A 90 13.03 30.83 15.12
C GLU A 90 12.02 29.77 15.58
N TYR A 91 10.72 30.11 15.58
CA TYR A 91 9.66 29.16 15.95
C TYR A 91 9.57 27.99 15.00
N GLN A 92 9.77 28.19 13.69
CA GLN A 92 9.87 27.09 12.71
C GLN A 92 11.05 26.15 13.01
N LYS A 93 12.21 26.69 13.46
CA LYS A 93 13.33 25.84 13.91
C LYS A 93 12.97 25.04 15.16
N LYS A 94 12.28 25.65 16.14
CA LYS A 94 11.79 24.94 17.34
C LYS A 94 10.82 23.81 16.96
N GLY A 95 9.81 24.11 16.14
CA GLY A 95 8.85 23.13 15.67
C GLY A 95 9.51 21.99 14.86
N ARG A 96 10.49 22.31 14.02
CA ARG A 96 11.26 21.29 13.27
C ARG A 96 12.03 20.34 14.18
N ARG A 97 12.63 20.84 15.28
CA ARG A 97 13.33 19.99 16.25
C ARG A 97 12.37 19.04 16.97
N VAL A 98 11.18 19.52 17.34
CA VAL A 98 10.15 18.71 18.00
C VAL A 98 9.61 17.65 17.05
N LEU A 99 9.31 18.00 15.79
CA LEU A 99 8.91 17.05 14.76
C LEU A 99 10.00 16.00 14.52
N ALA A 100 11.26 16.44 14.37
CA ALA A 100 12.40 15.55 14.16
C ALA A 100 12.58 14.56 15.32
N LEU A 101 12.38 14.99 16.56
CA LEU A 101 12.41 14.12 17.74
C LEU A 101 11.32 13.04 17.65
N GLY A 102 10.07 13.42 17.34
CA GLY A 102 8.97 12.46 17.18
C GLY A 102 9.24 11.44 16.06
N ILE A 103 9.68 11.91 14.89
CA ILE A 103 10.05 11.04 13.77
C ILE A 103 11.21 10.11 14.14
N PHE A 104 12.24 10.62 14.79
CA PHE A 104 13.41 9.84 15.20
C PHE A 104 13.03 8.71 16.16
N ILE A 105 12.17 8.98 17.14
CA ILE A 105 11.70 7.95 18.10
C ILE A 105 10.90 6.88 17.34
N LEU A 106 9.95 7.25 16.47
CA LEU A 106 9.14 6.30 15.72
C LEU A 106 9.98 5.44 14.76
N LEU A 107 10.88 6.08 14.02
CA LEU A 107 11.78 5.36 13.12
C LEU A 107 12.82 4.52 13.88
N GLY A 108 13.24 4.94 15.08
CA GLY A 108 14.09 4.17 15.96
C GLY A 108 13.43 2.89 16.45
N ILE A 109 12.16 2.98 16.88
CA ILE A 109 11.36 1.79 17.27
C ILE A 109 11.19 0.86 16.07
N LEU A 110 10.79 1.38 14.92
CA LEU A 110 10.63 0.60 13.71
C LEU A 110 11.95 -0.02 13.23
N GLY A 111 13.04 0.75 13.31
CA GLY A 111 14.40 0.32 12.98
C GLY A 111 14.88 -0.85 13.85
N TYR A 112 14.63 -0.76 15.15
CA TYR A 112 14.97 -1.83 16.08
C TYR A 112 14.12 -3.07 15.89
N LEU A 113 12.82 -2.93 15.68
CA LEU A 113 11.90 -4.07 15.58
C LEU A 113 11.96 -4.79 14.24
N LYS A 114 12.13 -4.04 13.13
CA LYS A 114 12.02 -4.59 11.76
C LYS A 114 13.36 -4.71 11.03
N TYR A 115 14.29 -3.77 11.24
CA TYR A 115 15.47 -3.64 10.39
C TYR A 115 16.79 -3.95 11.09
N PHE A 116 16.78 -4.18 12.41
CA PHE A 116 17.99 -4.35 13.21
C PHE A 116 18.88 -5.49 12.67
N ASP A 117 18.30 -6.67 12.47
CA ASP A 117 19.07 -7.85 12.01
C ASP A 117 19.65 -7.65 10.61
N PHE A 118 18.90 -6.99 9.72
CA PHE A 118 19.39 -6.65 8.38
C PHE A 118 20.63 -5.74 8.46
N PHE A 119 20.59 -4.71 9.28
CA PHE A 119 21.71 -3.80 9.44
C PHE A 119 22.91 -4.46 10.10
N THR A 120 22.71 -5.24 11.16
CA THR A 120 23.79 -5.91 11.87
C THR A 120 24.49 -6.95 11.01
N VAL A 121 23.75 -7.76 10.25
CA VAL A 121 24.32 -8.73 9.31
C VAL A 121 25.15 -8.04 8.23
N ASN A 122 24.62 -6.97 7.62
CA ASN A 122 25.39 -6.25 6.58
C ASN A 122 26.62 -5.52 7.14
N LEU A 123 26.53 -4.95 8.35
CA LEU A 123 27.67 -4.34 9.03
C LEU A 123 28.73 -5.39 9.39
N SER A 124 28.32 -6.56 9.88
CA SER A 124 29.23 -7.68 10.18
C SER A 124 29.98 -8.15 8.93
N HIS A 125 29.27 -8.23 7.79
CA HIS A 125 29.93 -8.52 6.51
C HIS A 125 30.91 -7.43 6.08
N LEU A 126 30.58 -6.16 6.30
CA LEU A 126 31.44 -5.03 5.94
C LEU A 126 32.71 -4.96 6.79
N PHE A 127 32.60 -5.22 8.09
CA PHE A 127 33.73 -5.14 9.03
C PHE A 127 34.47 -6.46 9.21
N GLY A 128 33.97 -7.59 8.69
CA GLY A 128 34.57 -8.90 8.79
C GLY A 128 34.52 -9.54 10.19
N HIS A 129 33.71 -8.98 11.10
CA HIS A 129 33.48 -9.52 12.44
C HIS A 129 32.05 -9.20 12.90
N PRO A 130 31.46 -9.96 13.85
CA PRO A 130 30.14 -9.73 14.39
C PRO A 130 30.00 -8.32 14.97
N VAL A 131 28.97 -7.58 14.53
CA VAL A 131 28.65 -6.24 15.00
C VAL A 131 27.28 -6.27 15.67
N LEU A 132 27.21 -5.89 16.96
CA LEU A 132 25.97 -5.85 17.76
C LEU A 132 25.23 -7.20 17.85
N GLU A 133 25.94 -8.33 17.70
CA GLU A 133 25.39 -9.66 17.87
C GLU A 133 24.87 -9.84 19.31
N GLY A 134 23.66 -10.42 19.47
CA GLY A 134 23.02 -10.61 20.77
C GLY A 134 22.36 -9.36 21.39
N TRP A 135 22.43 -8.19 20.75
CA TRP A 135 21.76 -6.97 21.25
C TRP A 135 20.24 -7.01 21.10
N ARG A 136 19.72 -7.86 20.23
CA ARG A 136 18.28 -8.08 20.05
C ARG A 136 17.91 -9.47 20.55
N PRO A 137 16.90 -9.62 21.40
CA PRO A 137 16.36 -10.93 21.77
C PRO A 137 15.86 -11.69 20.54
N GLU A 138 16.22 -12.95 20.39
CA GLU A 138 15.82 -13.81 19.27
C GLU A 138 14.31 -13.93 19.10
N ASN A 139 13.56 -13.87 20.21
CA ASN A 139 12.11 -14.01 20.25
C ASN A 139 11.35 -12.65 20.27
N LEU A 140 11.96 -11.57 19.79
CA LEU A 140 11.30 -10.28 19.78
C LEU A 140 10.23 -10.24 18.69
N LEU A 141 8.97 -10.32 19.11
CA LEU A 141 7.82 -10.26 18.22
C LEU A 141 7.59 -8.82 17.72
N MET A 142 7.23 -8.69 16.44
CA MET A 142 6.87 -7.41 15.85
C MET A 142 5.35 -7.21 15.92
N PRO A 143 4.85 -6.05 16.40
CA PRO A 143 3.42 -5.77 16.40
C PRO A 143 2.90 -5.63 14.96
N ILE A 144 1.73 -6.24 14.74
CA ILE A 144 1.09 -6.18 13.42
C ILE A 144 0.77 -4.73 13.04
N GLY A 145 0.96 -4.39 11.76
CA GLY A 145 0.65 -3.06 11.23
C GLY A 145 1.59 -1.93 11.65
N ILE A 146 2.72 -2.22 12.37
CA ILE A 146 3.63 -1.19 12.85
C ILE A 146 4.13 -0.26 11.74
N SER A 147 4.41 -0.78 10.56
CA SER A 147 4.83 0.01 9.40
C SER A 147 3.73 0.98 8.95
N PHE A 148 2.45 0.58 9.04
CA PHE A 148 1.31 1.37 8.60
C PHE A 148 1.00 2.51 9.58
N TYR A 149 0.78 2.20 10.87
CA TYR A 149 0.46 3.24 11.83
C TYR A 149 1.65 4.18 12.13
N THR A 150 2.89 3.73 11.94
CA THR A 150 4.07 4.60 12.00
C THR A 150 4.03 5.67 10.90
N LEU A 151 3.73 5.29 9.64
CA LEU A 151 3.58 6.27 8.56
C LEU A 151 2.41 7.23 8.81
N GLN A 152 1.28 6.74 9.31
CA GLN A 152 0.15 7.59 9.67
C GLN A 152 0.52 8.59 10.79
N ALA A 153 1.24 8.15 11.82
CA ALA A 153 1.71 9.00 12.91
C ALA A 153 2.68 10.10 12.42
N ILE A 154 3.65 9.72 11.57
CA ILE A 154 4.59 10.68 10.96
C ILE A 154 3.83 11.68 10.08
N GLY A 155 2.87 11.22 9.27
CA GLY A 155 2.03 12.07 8.43
C GLY A 155 1.25 13.08 9.28
N TYR A 156 0.55 12.60 10.32
CA TYR A 156 -0.21 13.44 11.24
C TYR A 156 0.65 14.52 11.89
N MET A 157 1.79 14.17 12.51
CA MET A 157 2.69 15.13 13.15
C MET A 157 3.24 16.15 12.13
N THR A 158 3.52 15.71 10.91
CA THR A 158 4.02 16.59 9.84
C THR A 158 2.95 17.56 9.37
N ASP A 159 1.70 17.10 9.22
CA ASP A 159 0.56 17.95 8.82
C ASP A 159 0.25 18.99 9.90
N VAL A 160 0.34 18.64 11.19
CA VAL A 160 0.26 19.60 12.30
C VAL A 160 1.40 20.61 12.25
N TYR A 161 2.64 20.18 12.01
CA TYR A 161 3.79 21.07 11.88
C TYR A 161 3.63 22.05 10.70
N TRP A 162 3.15 21.60 9.55
CA TRP A 162 2.87 22.47 8.41
C TRP A 162 1.63 23.36 8.62
N GLY A 163 0.77 22.98 9.56
CA GLY A 163 -0.48 23.67 9.87
C GLY A 163 -1.58 23.45 8.86
N THR A 164 -1.52 22.36 8.13
CA THR A 164 -2.60 21.90 7.27
C THR A 164 -3.76 21.34 8.09
N ILE A 165 -3.48 20.81 9.26
CA ILE A 165 -4.45 20.38 10.28
C ILE A 165 -4.13 20.99 11.64
N GLN A 166 -5.12 21.01 12.53
CA GLN A 166 -4.93 21.27 13.95
C GLN A 166 -4.73 19.95 14.70
N ALA A 167 -3.90 19.96 15.74
CA ALA A 167 -3.76 18.77 16.58
C ALA A 167 -5.06 18.49 17.34
N GLU A 168 -5.39 17.21 17.45
CA GLU A 168 -6.50 16.76 18.29
C GLU A 168 -6.20 17.01 19.76
N THR A 169 -7.16 17.54 20.46
CA THR A 169 -7.07 17.80 21.90
C THR A 169 -7.46 16.58 22.73
N GLU A 170 -8.31 15.72 22.18
CA GLU A 170 -8.76 14.48 22.82
C GLU A 170 -7.94 13.29 22.33
N ILE A 171 -7.17 12.69 23.24
CA ILE A 171 -6.28 11.56 22.93
C ILE A 171 -7.00 10.35 22.31
N TRP A 172 -8.27 10.10 22.67
CA TRP A 172 -9.03 8.99 22.11
C TRP A 172 -9.27 9.13 20.60
N ARG A 173 -9.33 10.36 20.07
CA ARG A 173 -9.44 10.60 18.62
C ARG A 173 -8.14 10.24 17.91
N THR A 174 -7.00 10.66 18.46
CA THR A 174 -5.68 10.24 17.94
C THR A 174 -5.53 8.73 18.01
N ALA A 175 -5.99 8.10 19.11
CA ALA A 175 -5.98 6.63 19.28
C ALA A 175 -6.85 5.92 18.24
N LEU A 176 -8.06 6.41 17.98
CA LEU A 176 -8.95 5.82 16.99
C LEU A 176 -8.39 5.99 15.57
N PHE A 177 -7.81 7.15 15.23
CA PHE A 177 -7.19 7.38 13.92
C PHE A 177 -6.06 6.39 13.63
N LEU A 178 -5.15 6.19 14.59
CA LEU A 178 -4.00 5.29 14.42
C LEU A 178 -4.38 3.82 14.55
N GLY A 179 -5.38 3.52 15.39
CA GLY A 179 -5.75 2.16 15.77
C GLY A 179 -7.00 1.62 15.11
N PHE A 180 -7.67 2.33 14.20
CA PHE A 180 -8.95 1.93 13.61
C PHE A 180 -8.89 0.53 13.02
N PHE A 181 -9.63 -0.41 13.60
CA PHE A 181 -9.48 -1.83 13.35
C PHE A 181 -9.59 -2.26 11.88
N PRO A 182 -10.41 -1.64 11.01
CA PRO A 182 -10.44 -2.07 9.62
C PRO A 182 -9.13 -1.78 8.87
N GLN A 183 -8.37 -0.75 9.28
CA GLN A 183 -7.18 -0.32 8.52
C GLN A 183 -5.84 -0.70 9.17
N ILE A 184 -5.83 -1.16 10.42
CA ILE A 184 -4.59 -1.23 11.22
C ILE A 184 -3.58 -2.28 10.75
N MET A 185 -4.02 -3.39 10.13
CA MET A 185 -3.11 -4.44 9.64
C MET A 185 -2.42 -4.05 8.34
N GLU A 186 -3.20 -3.78 7.30
CA GLU A 186 -2.77 -3.54 5.91
C GLU A 186 -3.60 -2.45 5.24
N GLY A 187 -4.37 -1.67 5.99
CA GLY A 187 -5.33 -0.73 5.43
C GLY A 187 -4.69 0.39 4.60
N PRO A 188 -5.52 1.20 3.96
CA PRO A 188 -5.03 2.39 3.30
C PRO A 188 -4.25 3.25 4.28
N ILE A 189 -3.06 3.75 3.89
CA ILE A 189 -2.29 4.70 4.69
C ILE A 189 -2.98 6.07 4.55
N ALA A 190 -4.11 6.21 5.26
CA ALA A 190 -4.94 7.39 5.21
C ALA A 190 -4.24 8.56 5.92
N ARG A 191 -4.35 9.76 5.34
CA ARG A 191 -4.03 10.98 6.06
C ARG A 191 -5.16 11.30 7.03
N TYR A 192 -4.84 12.03 8.09
CA TYR A 192 -5.86 12.47 9.04
C TYR A 192 -6.99 13.24 8.36
N SER A 193 -6.67 14.17 7.43
CA SER A 193 -7.63 14.93 6.64
C SER A 193 -8.56 14.09 5.77
N ASP A 194 -8.14 12.89 5.37
CA ASP A 194 -8.93 12.04 4.47
C ASP A 194 -10.06 11.29 5.20
N VAL A 195 -9.96 11.13 6.52
CA VAL A 195 -10.88 10.28 7.30
C VAL A 195 -11.55 11.00 8.47
N ALA A 196 -10.97 12.08 8.99
CA ALA A 196 -11.42 12.75 10.20
C ALA A 196 -12.89 13.18 10.16
N ASP A 197 -13.35 13.71 9.00
CA ASP A 197 -14.72 14.19 8.81
C ASP A 197 -15.77 13.09 8.98
N THR A 198 -15.42 11.82 8.76
CA THR A 198 -16.34 10.70 8.88
C THR A 198 -16.08 9.82 10.10
N LEU A 199 -14.83 9.75 10.56
CA LEU A 199 -14.38 8.83 11.62
C LEU A 199 -15.01 9.13 12.98
N TYR A 200 -15.29 10.41 13.26
CA TYR A 200 -15.75 10.86 14.58
C TYR A 200 -17.23 11.26 14.63
N THR A 201 -17.96 11.13 13.52
CA THR A 201 -19.36 11.59 13.44
C THR A 201 -20.30 10.81 14.34
N GLY A 202 -20.04 9.54 14.59
CA GLY A 202 -20.89 8.67 15.39
C GLY A 202 -22.32 8.48 14.82
N LYS A 203 -22.52 8.67 13.52
CA LYS A 203 -23.84 8.54 12.88
C LYS A 203 -24.42 7.15 13.07
N SER A 204 -25.75 7.06 13.08
CA SER A 204 -26.47 5.79 13.09
C SER A 204 -26.15 4.97 11.83
N LEU A 205 -26.26 3.65 11.96
CA LEU A 205 -26.10 2.76 10.83
C LEU A 205 -27.22 3.03 9.80
N GLU A 206 -26.83 3.22 8.57
CA GLU A 206 -27.74 3.39 7.43
C GLU A 206 -27.81 2.09 6.64
N TYR A 207 -29.02 1.62 6.34
CA TYR A 207 -29.23 0.38 5.59
C TYR A 207 -28.41 0.31 4.31
N ARG A 208 -28.33 1.42 3.56
CA ARG A 208 -27.54 1.51 2.33
C ARG A 208 -26.06 1.28 2.59
N ASN A 209 -25.50 1.91 3.61
CA ASN A 209 -24.09 1.75 3.96
C ASN A 209 -23.77 0.31 4.39
N VAL A 210 -24.72 -0.34 5.09
CA VAL A 210 -24.58 -1.73 5.52
C VAL A 210 -24.59 -2.68 4.31
N VAL A 211 -25.57 -2.55 3.41
CA VAL A 211 -25.62 -3.38 2.20
C VAL A 211 -24.39 -3.18 1.32
N ASP A 212 -24.06 -1.95 1.04
CA ASP A 212 -22.91 -1.59 0.20
C ASP A 212 -21.59 -2.05 0.81
N GLY A 213 -21.46 -1.92 2.12
CA GLY A 213 -20.28 -2.38 2.87
C GLY A 213 -20.11 -3.91 2.75
N TYR A 214 -21.17 -4.67 2.99
CA TYR A 214 -21.11 -6.14 2.88
C TYR A 214 -20.90 -6.60 1.42
N VAL A 215 -21.57 -6.00 0.45
CA VAL A 215 -21.34 -6.32 -0.98
C VAL A 215 -19.85 -6.11 -1.33
N ARG A 216 -19.26 -5.03 -0.84
CA ARG A 216 -17.84 -4.75 -1.06
C ARG A 216 -16.93 -5.76 -0.33
N ILE A 217 -17.27 -6.16 0.89
CA ILE A 217 -16.56 -7.21 1.63
C ILE A 217 -16.58 -8.53 0.84
N PHE A 218 -17.76 -8.95 0.37
CA PHE A 218 -17.88 -10.18 -0.43
C PHE A 218 -17.15 -10.09 -1.76
N TRP A 219 -17.13 -8.92 -2.40
CA TRP A 219 -16.31 -8.70 -3.60
C TRP A 219 -14.81 -8.86 -3.30
N GLY A 220 -14.35 -8.40 -2.16
CA GLY A 220 -12.99 -8.61 -1.67
C GLY A 220 -12.67 -10.08 -1.40
N LEU A 221 -13.59 -10.80 -0.75
CA LEU A 221 -13.48 -12.24 -0.50
C LEU A 221 -13.44 -13.04 -1.81
N PHE A 222 -14.26 -12.68 -2.81
CA PHE A 222 -14.22 -13.30 -4.12
C PHE A 222 -12.82 -13.22 -4.74
N LYS A 223 -12.21 -12.04 -4.74
CA LYS A 223 -10.85 -11.87 -5.25
C LYS A 223 -9.81 -12.67 -4.47
N LYS A 224 -9.88 -12.62 -3.15
CA LYS A 224 -8.93 -13.33 -2.26
C LYS A 224 -9.12 -14.84 -2.36
N MET A 225 -10.32 -15.35 -2.08
CA MET A 225 -10.53 -16.79 -1.87
C MET A 225 -10.71 -17.57 -3.16
N VAL A 226 -11.28 -16.97 -4.22
CA VAL A 226 -11.51 -17.69 -5.48
C VAL A 226 -10.29 -17.60 -6.40
N ILE A 227 -9.53 -16.48 -6.37
CA ILE A 227 -8.45 -16.26 -7.33
C ILE A 227 -7.09 -16.33 -6.66
N ALA A 228 -6.84 -15.46 -5.66
CA ALA A 228 -5.51 -15.30 -5.08
C ALA A 228 -5.03 -16.56 -4.36
N ASP A 229 -5.84 -17.17 -3.52
CA ASP A 229 -5.47 -18.35 -2.74
C ASP A 229 -5.19 -19.58 -3.64
N ARG A 230 -5.92 -19.71 -4.77
CA ARG A 230 -5.58 -20.73 -5.77
C ARG A 230 -4.24 -20.48 -6.42
N MET A 231 -4.01 -19.26 -6.90
CA MET A 231 -2.74 -18.92 -7.54
C MET A 231 -1.55 -19.10 -6.62
N ALA A 232 -1.74 -18.92 -5.30
CA ALA A 232 -0.70 -19.09 -4.30
C ALA A 232 -0.06 -20.49 -4.33
N LEU A 233 -0.82 -21.56 -4.64
CA LEU A 233 -0.29 -22.92 -4.72
C LEU A 233 0.80 -23.03 -5.79
N MET A 234 0.49 -22.63 -7.02
CA MET A 234 1.45 -22.66 -8.12
C MET A 234 2.63 -21.72 -7.86
N VAL A 235 2.36 -20.52 -7.38
CA VAL A 235 3.39 -19.51 -7.13
C VAL A 235 4.36 -20.00 -6.05
N ASN A 236 3.87 -20.48 -4.91
CA ASN A 236 4.72 -20.99 -3.83
C ASN A 236 5.52 -22.20 -4.30
N GLN A 237 4.90 -23.15 -5.00
CA GLN A 237 5.59 -24.32 -5.55
C GLN A 237 6.80 -23.93 -6.41
N VAL A 238 6.64 -22.97 -7.31
CA VAL A 238 7.72 -22.58 -8.24
C VAL A 238 8.74 -21.66 -7.57
N PHE A 239 8.33 -20.70 -6.74
CA PHE A 239 9.25 -19.73 -6.14
C PHE A 239 10.03 -20.32 -4.97
N ASP A 240 9.46 -21.23 -4.20
CA ASP A 240 10.13 -21.86 -3.06
C ASP A 240 11.09 -22.99 -3.52
N HIS A 241 10.81 -23.60 -4.68
CA HIS A 241 11.65 -24.62 -5.32
C HIS A 241 12.22 -24.13 -6.67
N TYR A 242 12.59 -22.87 -6.76
CA TYR A 242 12.95 -22.18 -7.98
C TYR A 242 14.10 -22.84 -8.78
N ALA A 243 14.94 -23.64 -8.14
CA ALA A 243 16.05 -24.33 -8.78
C ALA A 243 15.60 -25.49 -9.69
N ASP A 244 14.42 -26.06 -9.42
CA ASP A 244 13.86 -27.21 -10.15
C ASP A 244 13.11 -26.81 -11.41
N TYR A 245 12.82 -25.51 -11.57
CA TYR A 245 12.02 -24.98 -12.66
C TYR A 245 12.80 -24.08 -13.62
N HIS A 246 12.36 -24.01 -14.86
CA HIS A 246 12.96 -23.16 -15.90
C HIS A 246 11.93 -22.75 -16.96
N GLY A 247 12.33 -21.86 -17.85
CA GLY A 247 11.58 -21.51 -19.05
C GLY A 247 10.20 -20.93 -18.81
N ALA A 248 9.23 -21.51 -19.51
CA ALA A 248 7.86 -21.01 -19.51
C ALA A 248 7.14 -21.23 -18.16
N VAL A 249 7.56 -22.21 -17.35
CA VAL A 249 6.99 -22.44 -16.01
C VAL A 249 7.30 -21.26 -15.09
N ILE A 250 8.54 -20.76 -15.09
CA ILE A 250 8.91 -19.57 -14.30
C ILE A 250 8.12 -18.34 -14.76
N LEU A 251 7.94 -18.16 -16.09
CA LEU A 251 7.14 -17.07 -16.64
C LEU A 251 5.66 -17.18 -16.19
N ALA A 252 5.09 -18.38 -16.28
CA ALA A 252 3.71 -18.62 -15.83
C ALA A 252 3.54 -18.33 -14.33
N ALA A 253 4.49 -18.76 -13.50
CA ALA A 253 4.48 -18.45 -12.05
C ALA A 253 4.68 -16.96 -11.77
N ALA A 254 5.54 -16.26 -12.52
CA ALA A 254 5.72 -14.82 -12.37
C ALA A 254 4.46 -14.02 -12.74
N ILE A 255 3.77 -14.39 -13.83
CA ILE A 255 2.46 -13.82 -14.19
C ILE A 255 1.42 -14.18 -13.12
N GLY A 256 1.42 -15.45 -12.67
CA GLY A 256 0.56 -15.93 -11.60
C GLY A 256 0.72 -15.13 -10.33
N TYR A 257 1.96 -14.78 -9.95
CA TYR A 257 2.23 -13.94 -8.79
C TYR A 257 1.68 -12.52 -8.94
N VAL A 258 1.79 -11.91 -10.12
CA VAL A 258 1.17 -10.59 -10.37
C VAL A 258 -0.35 -10.64 -10.18
N ILE A 259 -1.00 -11.71 -10.65
CA ILE A 259 -2.44 -11.93 -10.46
C ILE A 259 -2.74 -12.16 -8.97
N GLN A 260 -2.03 -13.06 -8.30
CA GLN A 260 -2.18 -13.35 -6.88
C GLN A 260 -2.06 -12.08 -6.04
N LEU A 261 -0.96 -11.34 -6.19
CA LEU A 261 -0.66 -10.14 -5.43
C LEU A 261 -1.76 -9.07 -5.60
N TYR A 262 -2.22 -8.85 -6.82
CA TYR A 262 -3.29 -7.88 -7.06
C TYR A 262 -4.61 -8.33 -6.47
N MET A 263 -5.00 -9.56 -6.68
CA MET A 263 -6.28 -10.08 -6.20
C MET A 263 -6.32 -10.15 -4.69
N GLU A 264 -5.22 -10.53 -4.06
CA GLU A 264 -5.08 -10.57 -2.61
C GLU A 264 -5.11 -9.16 -2.02
N PHE A 265 -4.22 -8.28 -2.44
CA PHE A 265 -4.10 -6.96 -1.85
C PHE A 265 -5.30 -6.06 -2.17
N SER A 266 -5.80 -6.04 -3.41
CA SER A 266 -7.01 -5.29 -3.73
C SER A 266 -8.27 -5.91 -3.09
N GLY A 267 -8.30 -7.23 -2.91
CA GLY A 267 -9.36 -7.93 -2.18
C GLY A 267 -9.40 -7.55 -0.71
N CYS A 268 -8.23 -7.54 -0.05
CA CYS A 268 -8.10 -7.07 1.32
C CYS A 268 -8.54 -5.60 1.47
N MET A 269 -8.14 -4.73 0.53
CA MET A 269 -8.59 -3.32 0.52
C MET A 269 -10.11 -3.21 0.39
N ASP A 270 -10.76 -4.05 -0.42
CA ASP A 270 -12.22 -4.03 -0.52
C ASP A 270 -12.90 -4.48 0.78
N ILE A 271 -12.34 -5.47 1.48
CA ILE A 271 -12.84 -5.89 2.80
C ILE A 271 -12.69 -4.75 3.81
N ILE A 272 -11.55 -4.10 3.85
CA ILE A 272 -11.23 -3.00 4.78
C ILE A 272 -12.11 -1.78 4.53
N ILE A 273 -12.21 -1.33 3.28
CA ILE A 273 -13.02 -0.15 2.92
C ILE A 273 -14.51 -0.48 3.10
N GLY A 274 -14.94 -1.70 2.77
CA GLY A 274 -16.27 -2.20 3.05
C GLY A 274 -16.60 -2.17 4.53
N SER A 275 -15.68 -2.63 5.38
CA SER A 275 -15.83 -2.60 6.84
C SER A 275 -15.95 -1.17 7.39
N GLY A 276 -15.16 -0.22 6.89
CA GLY A 276 -15.32 1.20 7.23
C GLY A 276 -16.68 1.74 6.81
N LYS A 277 -17.14 1.38 5.60
CA LYS A 277 -18.40 1.84 5.04
C LYS A 277 -19.62 1.38 5.85
N LEU A 278 -19.56 0.21 6.50
CA LEU A 278 -20.62 -0.25 7.41
C LEU A 278 -20.97 0.81 8.47
N PHE A 279 -19.97 1.53 8.97
CA PHE A 279 -20.11 2.59 9.98
C PHE A 279 -20.27 4.00 9.37
N GLY A 280 -20.40 4.11 8.04
CA GLY A 280 -20.43 5.39 7.33
C GLY A 280 -19.06 6.09 7.26
N ILE A 281 -17.97 5.37 7.54
CA ILE A 281 -16.60 5.90 7.50
C ILE A 281 -16.02 5.71 6.09
N CYS A 282 -15.55 6.81 5.48
CA CYS A 282 -14.98 6.82 4.15
C CYS A 282 -13.47 6.62 4.22
N LEU A 283 -13.00 5.44 3.86
CA LEU A 283 -11.57 5.16 3.69
C LEU A 283 -11.13 5.40 2.24
N PRO A 284 -9.91 5.90 2.00
CA PRO A 284 -9.43 6.18 0.65
C PRO A 284 -9.18 4.91 -0.16
N GLU A 285 -9.40 5.01 -1.48
CA GLU A 285 -9.13 3.94 -2.44
C GLU A 285 -7.63 3.72 -2.61
N ASN A 286 -7.22 2.45 -2.70
CA ASN A 286 -5.81 2.07 -2.85
C ASN A 286 -5.46 1.55 -4.26
N PHE A 287 -6.46 1.22 -5.07
CA PHE A 287 -6.29 0.70 -6.43
C PHE A 287 -7.27 1.33 -7.42
N ARG A 288 -6.77 1.63 -8.63
CA ARG A 288 -7.56 2.12 -9.75
C ARG A 288 -7.10 1.48 -11.07
N GLN A 289 -7.56 0.25 -11.35
CA GLN A 289 -7.23 -0.52 -12.56
C GLN A 289 -5.75 -0.39 -12.99
N PRO A 290 -4.79 -0.87 -12.17
CA PRO A 290 -3.37 -0.61 -12.39
C PRO A 290 -2.84 -1.23 -13.71
N PHE A 291 -3.45 -2.31 -14.16
CA PHE A 291 -3.03 -3.04 -15.36
C PHE A 291 -3.47 -2.39 -16.69
N CYS A 292 -4.22 -1.29 -16.63
CA CYS A 292 -4.48 -0.44 -17.79
C CYS A 292 -3.41 0.65 -17.99
N ALA A 293 -2.36 0.67 -17.16
CA ALA A 293 -1.30 1.68 -17.20
C ALA A 293 -0.42 1.55 -18.44
N LYS A 294 -0.12 2.69 -19.08
CA LYS A 294 0.72 2.80 -20.29
C LYS A 294 2.22 2.87 -19.99
N ASN A 295 2.58 3.15 -18.74
CA ASN A 295 3.97 3.28 -18.30
C ASN A 295 4.10 3.08 -16.78
N PRO A 296 5.33 2.84 -16.24
CA PRO A 296 5.55 2.62 -14.82
C PRO A 296 5.06 3.76 -13.92
N SER A 297 5.22 5.01 -14.35
CA SER A 297 4.75 6.17 -13.55
C SER A 297 3.22 6.20 -13.42
N GLU A 298 2.48 5.78 -14.46
CA GLU A 298 1.03 5.66 -14.40
C GLU A 298 0.62 4.45 -13.56
N PHE A 299 1.32 3.32 -13.68
CA PHE A 299 1.10 2.14 -12.85
C PHE A 299 1.12 2.51 -11.36
N TRP A 300 2.16 3.20 -10.88
CA TRP A 300 2.30 3.62 -9.49
C TRP A 300 1.30 4.69 -9.04
N ARG A 301 0.65 5.40 -9.95
CA ARG A 301 -0.50 6.26 -9.61
C ARG A 301 -1.80 5.49 -9.44
N ARG A 302 -1.85 4.23 -9.88
CA ARG A 302 -3.01 3.34 -9.86
C ARG A 302 -2.87 2.18 -8.88
N TRP A 303 -1.63 1.88 -8.47
CA TRP A 303 -1.24 0.83 -7.53
C TRP A 303 -0.81 1.43 -6.21
N HIS A 304 -1.33 0.87 -5.09
CA HIS A 304 -1.01 1.29 -3.72
C HIS A 304 -1.03 2.83 -3.56
N ILE A 305 -2.14 3.43 -3.98
CA ILE A 305 -2.31 4.87 -4.17
C ILE A 305 -1.99 5.65 -2.90
N THR A 306 -2.42 5.15 -1.73
CA THR A 306 -2.23 5.84 -0.45
C THR A 306 -0.77 5.89 -0.01
N LEU A 307 0.01 4.81 -0.22
CA LEU A 307 1.45 4.81 0.02
C LEU A 307 2.16 5.79 -0.92
N GLY A 308 1.82 5.75 -2.21
CA GLY A 308 2.35 6.69 -3.21
C GLY A 308 2.04 8.14 -2.86
N ALA A 309 0.82 8.43 -2.40
CA ALA A 309 0.41 9.76 -1.95
C ALA A 309 1.18 10.20 -0.70
N TRP A 310 1.43 9.27 0.25
CA TRP A 310 2.23 9.52 1.43
C TRP A 310 3.68 9.89 1.06
N PHE A 311 4.36 9.08 0.25
CA PHE A 311 5.72 9.37 -0.23
C PHE A 311 5.80 10.68 -0.99
N LYS A 312 4.80 10.97 -1.84
CA LYS A 312 4.74 12.23 -2.58
C LYS A 312 4.64 13.43 -1.64
N ALA A 313 3.81 13.36 -0.59
CA ALA A 313 3.61 14.47 0.33
C ALA A 313 4.80 14.68 1.27
N TYR A 314 5.31 13.60 1.87
CA TYR A 314 6.23 13.70 3.01
C TYR A 314 7.70 13.47 2.65
N ILE A 315 8.01 12.94 1.45
CA ILE A 315 9.38 12.79 0.96
C ILE A 315 9.61 13.60 -0.31
N PHE A 316 8.87 13.32 -1.38
CA PHE A 316 9.10 13.96 -2.68
C PHE A 316 8.94 15.48 -2.61
N TYR A 317 7.84 15.98 -2.08
CA TYR A 317 7.57 17.42 -2.04
C TYR A 317 8.62 18.19 -1.21
N PRO A 318 8.96 17.82 0.04
CA PRO A 318 10.00 18.50 0.80
C PRO A 318 11.37 18.54 0.10
N VAL A 319 11.76 17.43 -0.55
CA VAL A 319 13.02 17.35 -1.29
C VAL A 319 12.96 18.25 -2.54
N SER A 320 11.86 18.25 -3.27
CA SER A 320 11.69 19.02 -4.52
C SER A 320 11.76 20.55 -4.30
N VAL A 321 11.36 21.04 -3.12
CA VAL A 321 11.45 22.47 -2.76
C VAL A 321 12.70 22.81 -1.96
N SER A 322 13.59 21.85 -1.72
CA SER A 322 14.81 22.02 -0.92
C SER A 322 15.81 23.01 -1.54
N GLY A 323 16.72 23.51 -0.71
CA GLY A 323 17.80 24.37 -1.16
C GLY A 323 18.72 23.71 -2.19
N LEU A 324 18.93 22.39 -2.09
CA LEU A 324 19.71 21.61 -3.04
C LEU A 324 19.09 21.67 -4.44
N VAL A 325 17.79 21.36 -4.56
CA VAL A 325 17.08 21.40 -5.85
C VAL A 325 17.00 22.81 -6.39
N LYS A 326 16.80 23.83 -5.56
CA LYS A 326 16.81 25.24 -5.98
C LYS A 326 18.16 25.64 -6.59
N LYS A 327 19.27 25.31 -5.92
CA LYS A 327 20.64 25.58 -6.44
C LYS A 327 20.88 24.84 -7.75
N TRP A 328 20.53 23.56 -7.82
CA TRP A 328 20.63 22.78 -9.05
C TRP A 328 19.82 23.40 -10.19
N ASN A 329 18.56 23.75 -9.97
CA ASN A 329 17.71 24.36 -11.00
C ASN A 329 18.26 25.69 -11.53
N GLN A 330 18.88 26.50 -10.67
CA GLN A 330 19.54 27.75 -11.08
C GLN A 330 20.78 27.48 -11.97
N TYR A 331 21.60 26.50 -11.58
CA TYR A 331 22.77 26.09 -12.35
C TYR A 331 22.38 25.39 -13.66
N GLY A 332 21.50 24.38 -13.58
CA GLY A 332 21.14 23.54 -14.73
C GLY A 332 20.46 24.30 -15.85
N ARG A 333 19.58 25.26 -15.52
CA ARG A 333 18.95 26.13 -16.56
C ARG A 333 19.94 26.98 -17.32
N LYS A 334 21.08 27.35 -16.71
CA LYS A 334 22.12 28.15 -17.36
C LYS A 334 23.08 27.32 -18.20
N HIS A 335 23.36 26.06 -17.78
CA HIS A 335 24.47 25.28 -18.34
C HIS A 335 24.06 23.98 -19.04
N CYS A 336 22.91 23.37 -18.67
CA CYS A 336 22.55 22.01 -19.10
C CYS A 336 21.28 21.94 -19.95
N GLY A 337 20.56 23.04 -20.12
CA GLY A 337 19.28 23.07 -20.83
C GLY A 337 18.11 22.51 -20.01
N LYS A 338 16.87 22.68 -20.50
CA LYS A 338 15.64 22.38 -19.78
C LYS A 338 15.46 20.89 -19.47
N HIS A 339 15.76 20.01 -20.44
CA HIS A 339 15.52 18.57 -20.30
C HIS A 339 16.44 17.95 -19.24
N ILE A 340 17.76 18.20 -19.32
CA ILE A 340 18.74 17.69 -18.34
C ILE A 340 18.45 18.27 -16.95
N THR A 341 18.08 19.56 -16.86
CA THR A 341 17.70 20.17 -15.58
C THR A 341 16.51 19.44 -14.95
N ARG A 342 15.47 19.12 -15.74
CA ARG A 342 14.29 18.36 -15.28
C ARG A 342 14.67 16.94 -14.87
N LEU A 343 15.49 16.26 -15.68
CA LEU A 343 15.94 14.89 -15.42
C LEU A 343 16.64 14.78 -14.05
N VAL A 344 17.65 15.63 -13.81
CA VAL A 344 18.40 15.61 -12.55
C VAL A 344 17.54 16.08 -11.37
N THR A 345 16.67 17.08 -11.56
CA THR A 345 15.70 17.49 -10.53
C THR A 345 14.80 16.34 -10.13
N SER A 346 14.28 15.59 -11.11
CA SER A 346 13.45 14.40 -10.87
C SER A 346 14.25 13.31 -10.17
N ALA A 347 15.50 13.08 -10.56
CA ALA A 347 16.36 12.09 -9.90
C ALA A 347 16.59 12.42 -8.43
N ILE A 348 16.95 13.66 -8.10
CA ILE A 348 17.18 14.11 -6.71
C ILE A 348 15.90 13.92 -5.87
N ALA A 349 14.72 14.21 -6.42
CA ALA A 349 13.47 14.14 -5.68
C ALA A 349 12.90 12.70 -5.59
N LEU A 350 13.08 11.87 -6.61
CA LEU A 350 12.54 10.51 -6.67
C LEU A 350 13.45 9.46 -6.01
N PHE A 351 14.77 9.67 -6.02
CA PHE A 351 15.71 8.72 -5.43
C PHE A 351 15.37 8.35 -3.98
N PRO A 352 15.20 9.32 -3.05
CA PRO A 352 14.85 8.97 -1.66
C PRO A 352 13.47 8.33 -1.53
N VAL A 353 12.54 8.62 -2.44
CA VAL A 353 11.22 7.97 -2.47
C VAL A 353 11.36 6.48 -2.76
N TRP A 354 12.14 6.13 -3.79
CA TRP A 354 12.27 4.74 -4.22
C TRP A 354 13.14 3.90 -3.28
N VAL A 355 14.16 4.51 -2.66
CA VAL A 355 14.90 3.87 -1.57
C VAL A 355 13.96 3.61 -0.38
N ALA A 356 13.19 4.60 0.03
CA ALA A 356 12.23 4.45 1.14
C ALA A 356 11.13 3.41 0.82
N ASN A 357 10.67 3.35 -0.45
CA ASN A 357 9.71 2.35 -0.90
C ASN A 357 10.29 0.93 -0.75
N GLY A 358 11.50 0.69 -1.26
CA GLY A 358 12.14 -0.62 -1.13
C GLY A 358 12.37 -1.02 0.34
N VAL A 359 12.92 -0.13 1.15
CA VAL A 359 13.14 -0.38 2.58
C VAL A 359 11.82 -0.63 3.31
N TRP A 360 10.75 0.10 3.00
CA TRP A 360 9.44 -0.06 3.65
C TRP A 360 8.85 -1.47 3.44
N HIS A 361 9.01 -2.04 2.26
CA HIS A 361 8.54 -3.39 1.96
C HIS A 361 9.24 -4.47 2.78
N GLY A 362 10.54 -4.33 3.09
CA GLY A 362 11.20 -5.33 3.91
C GLY A 362 12.71 -5.12 4.07
N ALA A 363 13.25 -5.85 5.05
CA ALA A 363 14.67 -5.83 5.40
C ALA A 363 15.46 -6.84 4.56
N GLN A 364 15.39 -6.74 3.22
CA GLN A 364 16.09 -7.63 2.29
C GLN A 364 16.54 -6.87 1.04
N TRP A 365 17.61 -7.35 0.40
CA TRP A 365 18.19 -6.72 -0.79
C TRP A 365 17.29 -6.77 -2.03
N ASN A 366 16.42 -7.77 -2.17
CA ASN A 366 15.47 -7.85 -3.28
C ASN A 366 14.44 -6.71 -3.24
N TYR A 367 14.01 -6.25 -2.06
CA TYR A 367 13.12 -5.10 -1.95
C TYR A 367 13.82 -3.77 -2.28
N ILE A 368 15.10 -3.62 -1.88
CA ILE A 368 15.89 -2.45 -2.26
C ILE A 368 16.10 -2.45 -3.78
N PHE A 369 16.42 -3.61 -4.36
CA PHE A 369 16.53 -3.77 -5.81
C PHE A 369 15.21 -3.41 -6.52
N TYR A 370 14.08 -3.88 -6.01
CA TYR A 370 12.75 -3.56 -6.53
C TYR A 370 12.49 -2.05 -6.58
N GLY A 371 12.77 -1.32 -5.50
CA GLY A 371 12.68 0.13 -5.48
C GLY A 371 13.59 0.79 -6.52
N MET A 372 14.86 0.36 -6.60
CA MET A 372 15.82 0.91 -7.56
C MET A 372 15.48 0.53 -9.01
N TYR A 373 14.92 -0.63 -9.25
CA TYR A 373 14.43 -1.05 -10.57
C TYR A 373 13.40 -0.06 -11.13
N TYR A 374 12.37 0.28 -10.34
CA TYR A 374 11.37 1.25 -10.78
C TYR A 374 11.92 2.67 -10.85
N PHE A 375 12.82 3.06 -9.94
CA PHE A 375 13.54 4.34 -10.05
C PHE A 375 14.25 4.48 -11.39
N VAL A 376 15.07 3.50 -11.75
CA VAL A 376 15.84 3.49 -13.00
C VAL A 376 14.91 3.53 -14.22
N LEU A 377 13.86 2.72 -14.25
CA LEU A 377 12.91 2.68 -15.36
C LEU A 377 12.14 3.99 -15.54
N ILE A 378 11.75 4.63 -14.44
CA ILE A 378 11.09 5.95 -14.50
C ILE A 378 12.06 7.01 -14.99
N MET A 379 13.30 7.00 -14.52
CA MET A 379 14.34 7.93 -14.96
C MET A 379 14.71 7.72 -16.43
N LEU A 380 14.83 6.47 -16.87
CA LEU A 380 15.03 6.15 -18.29
C LEU A 380 13.87 6.65 -19.14
N GLY A 381 12.62 6.48 -18.67
CA GLY A 381 11.44 6.99 -19.37
C GLY A 381 11.49 8.52 -19.58
N ILE A 382 11.98 9.27 -18.57
CA ILE A 382 12.18 10.73 -18.69
C ILE A 382 13.36 11.04 -19.60
N ALA A 383 14.47 10.30 -19.50
CA ALA A 383 15.69 10.56 -20.27
C ALA A 383 15.47 10.37 -21.78
N VAL A 384 14.74 9.30 -22.17
CA VAL A 384 14.49 8.96 -23.59
C VAL A 384 13.29 9.70 -24.19
N GLU A 385 12.59 10.52 -23.44
CA GLU A 385 11.38 11.23 -23.91
C GLU A 385 11.61 12.03 -25.20
N PRO A 386 12.69 12.83 -25.37
CA PRO A 386 12.92 13.57 -26.62
C PRO A 386 13.16 12.65 -27.82
N VAL A 387 13.88 11.54 -27.61
CA VAL A 387 14.15 10.55 -28.66
C VAL A 387 12.87 9.85 -29.07
N ARG A 388 12.06 9.44 -28.09
CA ARG A 388 10.74 8.84 -28.33
C ARG A 388 9.85 9.77 -29.15
N ASP A 389 9.77 11.04 -28.77
CA ASP A 389 8.89 12.01 -29.43
C ASP A 389 9.36 12.25 -30.87
N CYS A 390 10.67 12.36 -31.11
CA CYS A 390 11.24 12.43 -32.45
C CYS A 390 10.91 11.18 -33.30
N ILE A 391 11.02 9.97 -32.74
CA ILE A 391 10.67 8.73 -33.46
C ILE A 391 9.17 8.71 -33.80
N LEU A 392 8.30 9.10 -32.87
CA LEU A 392 6.85 9.14 -33.11
C LEU A 392 6.48 10.11 -34.23
N GLU A 393 7.11 11.29 -34.26
CA GLU A 393 6.94 12.29 -35.33
C GLU A 393 7.47 11.78 -36.66
N THR A 394 8.71 11.27 -36.72
CA THR A 394 9.34 10.78 -37.92
C THR A 394 8.62 9.60 -38.54
N CYS A 395 8.13 8.67 -37.71
CA CYS A 395 7.37 7.49 -38.15
C CYS A 395 5.87 7.77 -38.34
N HIS A 396 5.42 9.01 -38.16
CA HIS A 396 4.00 9.40 -38.22
C HIS A 396 3.09 8.54 -37.34
N ILE A 397 3.59 8.08 -36.18
CA ILE A 397 2.83 7.26 -35.23
C ILE A 397 1.97 8.15 -34.36
N ASN A 398 0.66 8.00 -34.47
CA ASN A 398 -0.26 8.69 -33.57
C ASN A 398 -0.32 7.96 -32.22
N PRO A 399 0.15 8.59 -31.10
CA PRO A 399 0.19 7.99 -29.76
C PRO A 399 -1.20 7.73 -29.15
N GLU A 400 -2.28 8.30 -29.72
CA GLU A 400 -3.64 8.13 -29.23
C GLU A 400 -4.36 6.90 -29.83
N THR A 401 -3.72 6.22 -30.81
CA THR A 401 -4.31 5.03 -31.44
C THR A 401 -4.47 3.88 -30.43
N ARG A 402 -5.51 3.07 -30.61
CA ARG A 402 -5.76 1.88 -29.78
C ARG A 402 -4.59 0.90 -29.83
N VAL A 403 -4.00 0.70 -30.99
CA VAL A 403 -2.86 -0.21 -31.20
C VAL A 403 -1.66 0.27 -30.38
N TRP A 404 -1.29 1.55 -30.47
CA TRP A 404 -0.18 2.09 -29.70
C TRP A 404 -0.42 1.99 -28.18
N ARG A 405 -1.63 2.30 -27.74
CA ARG A 405 -2.03 2.13 -26.33
C ARG A 405 -1.87 0.68 -25.87
N THR A 406 -2.29 -0.30 -26.67
CA THR A 406 -2.15 -1.73 -26.34
C THR A 406 -0.67 -2.12 -26.22
N ILE A 407 0.19 -1.66 -27.14
CA ILE A 407 1.64 -1.91 -27.07
C ILE A 407 2.24 -1.32 -25.79
N GLN A 408 1.86 -0.10 -25.42
CA GLN A 408 2.35 0.52 -24.18
C GLN A 408 1.90 -0.24 -22.93
N ILE A 409 0.65 -0.72 -22.89
CA ILE A 409 0.13 -1.55 -21.80
C ILE A 409 0.89 -2.86 -21.73
N ALA A 410 1.08 -3.56 -22.88
CA ALA A 410 1.82 -4.82 -22.93
C ALA A 410 3.27 -4.67 -22.46
N LYS A 411 3.97 -3.61 -22.91
CA LYS A 411 5.30 -3.27 -22.40
C LYS A 411 5.30 -3.06 -20.87
N THR A 412 4.29 -2.36 -20.36
CA THR A 412 4.19 -2.09 -18.93
C THR A 412 3.93 -3.37 -18.14
N TRP A 413 3.15 -4.30 -18.67
CA TRP A 413 2.98 -5.63 -18.10
C TRP A 413 4.29 -6.39 -17.98
N VAL A 414 5.12 -6.41 -19.03
CA VAL A 414 6.46 -7.05 -18.97
C VAL A 414 7.30 -6.44 -17.85
N ILE A 415 7.30 -5.11 -17.73
CA ILE A 415 8.02 -4.40 -16.65
C ILE A 415 7.50 -4.83 -15.27
N ILE A 416 6.19 -4.92 -15.11
CA ILE A 416 5.57 -5.33 -13.83
C ILE A 416 5.94 -6.78 -13.51
N VAL A 417 5.78 -7.71 -14.46
CA VAL A 417 6.09 -9.14 -14.24
C VAL A 417 7.54 -9.33 -13.80
N VAL A 418 8.49 -8.64 -14.44
CA VAL A 418 9.90 -8.70 -14.02
C VAL A 418 10.10 -8.08 -12.64
N GLY A 419 9.50 -6.95 -12.35
CA GLY A 419 9.61 -6.31 -11.03
C GLY A 419 9.07 -7.22 -9.92
N GLU A 420 7.87 -7.77 -10.12
CA GLU A 420 7.20 -8.62 -9.14
C GLU A 420 7.89 -9.99 -8.98
N LEU A 421 8.56 -10.52 -10.03
CA LEU A 421 9.41 -11.70 -9.90
C LEU A 421 10.52 -11.47 -8.85
N PHE A 422 11.23 -10.34 -8.93
CA PHE A 422 12.26 -10.01 -7.93
C PHE A 422 11.67 -9.71 -6.56
N PHE A 423 10.49 -9.14 -6.50
CA PHE A 423 9.79 -8.86 -5.25
C PHE A 423 9.46 -10.15 -4.48
N ARG A 424 8.92 -11.19 -5.17
CA ARG A 424 8.53 -12.48 -4.55
C ARG A 424 9.71 -13.39 -4.29
N ALA A 425 10.78 -13.27 -5.07
CA ALA A 425 11.91 -14.20 -5.01
C ALA A 425 12.52 -14.26 -3.61
N ASN A 426 12.99 -15.45 -3.23
CA ASN A 426 13.67 -15.68 -1.95
C ASN A 426 15.10 -15.10 -1.99
N GLY A 427 15.17 -13.77 -2.02
CA GLY A 427 16.40 -12.98 -2.12
C GLY A 427 16.83 -12.70 -3.57
N LEU A 428 17.76 -11.74 -3.70
CA LEU A 428 18.21 -11.21 -4.99
C LEU A 428 18.86 -12.27 -5.89
N LYS A 429 19.61 -13.22 -5.30
CA LYS A 429 20.27 -14.32 -6.04
C LYS A 429 19.24 -15.24 -6.70
N ALA A 430 18.19 -15.63 -5.97
CA ALA A 430 17.10 -16.45 -6.48
C ALA A 430 16.35 -15.73 -7.61
N GLY A 431 16.02 -14.45 -7.42
CA GLY A 431 15.37 -13.64 -8.45
C GLY A 431 16.19 -13.55 -9.74
N TRP A 432 17.51 -13.36 -9.62
CA TRP A 432 18.39 -13.30 -10.78
C TRP A 432 18.49 -14.68 -11.49
N TYR A 433 18.59 -15.76 -10.72
CA TYR A 433 18.58 -17.12 -11.26
C TYR A 433 17.31 -17.40 -12.06
N MET A 434 16.14 -17.10 -11.46
CA MET A 434 14.83 -17.28 -12.11
C MET A 434 14.74 -16.45 -13.37
N PHE A 435 15.10 -15.17 -13.33
CA PHE A 435 15.10 -14.28 -14.50
C PHE A 435 15.96 -14.79 -15.64
N CYS A 436 17.20 -15.23 -15.35
CA CYS A 436 18.09 -15.79 -16.37
C CYS A 436 17.55 -17.10 -16.97
N ASN A 437 17.04 -18.01 -16.14
CA ASN A 437 16.53 -19.30 -16.63
C ASN A 437 15.18 -19.16 -17.36
N MET A 438 14.35 -18.21 -16.98
CA MET A 438 13.13 -17.86 -17.72
C MET A 438 13.43 -17.52 -19.19
N ILE A 439 14.56 -16.82 -19.46
CA ILE A 439 14.91 -16.36 -20.81
C ILE A 439 15.77 -17.41 -21.54
N LYS A 440 16.86 -17.89 -20.90
CA LYS A 440 17.85 -18.75 -21.56
C LYS A 440 17.37 -20.17 -21.84
N ARG A 441 16.45 -20.67 -21.03
CA ARG A 441 15.89 -22.03 -21.12
C ARG A 441 14.39 -22.01 -21.41
N PHE A 442 13.95 -21.04 -22.20
CA PHE A 442 12.54 -20.91 -22.54
C PHE A 442 12.08 -22.08 -23.43
N ASP A 443 11.08 -22.82 -22.95
CA ASP A 443 10.42 -23.88 -23.67
C ASP A 443 8.89 -23.68 -23.59
N ALA A 444 8.29 -23.31 -24.70
CA ALA A 444 6.85 -23.09 -24.80
C ALA A 444 6.03 -24.39 -24.66
N GLY A 445 6.64 -25.56 -24.92
CA GLY A 445 5.99 -26.87 -24.79
C GLY A 445 5.48 -27.10 -23.37
N GLN A 446 6.20 -26.60 -22.34
CA GLN A 446 5.82 -26.72 -20.94
C GLN A 446 4.44 -26.13 -20.60
N LEU A 447 3.90 -25.24 -21.44
CA LEU A 447 2.56 -24.68 -21.23
C LEU A 447 1.45 -25.62 -21.69
N THR A 448 1.76 -26.64 -22.48
CA THR A 448 0.77 -27.52 -23.12
C THR A 448 0.98 -29.01 -22.85
N ASP A 449 2.15 -29.43 -22.38
CA ASP A 449 2.53 -30.83 -22.12
C ASP A 449 1.96 -31.41 -20.81
N GLY A 450 1.24 -30.60 -20.03
CA GLY A 450 0.69 -30.98 -18.73
C GLY A 450 1.53 -30.57 -17.54
N THR A 451 2.73 -30.01 -17.73
CA THR A 451 3.61 -29.56 -16.65
C THR A 451 2.92 -28.59 -15.68
N LEU A 452 2.07 -27.69 -16.18
CA LEU A 452 1.32 -26.74 -15.35
C LEU A 452 0.40 -27.44 -14.33
N TYR A 453 -0.11 -28.63 -14.62
CA TYR A 453 -0.98 -29.38 -13.71
C TYR A 453 -0.22 -30.10 -12.60
N THR A 454 1.10 -30.13 -12.65
CA THR A 454 1.96 -30.68 -11.58
C THR A 454 2.30 -29.64 -10.51
N LEU A 455 1.86 -28.39 -10.70
CA LEU A 455 2.18 -27.24 -9.83
C LEU A 455 1.12 -27.01 -8.74
N GLY A 456 0.36 -28.04 -8.38
CA GLY A 456 -0.65 -27.98 -7.30
C GLY A 456 -2.01 -27.43 -7.73
N LEU A 457 -2.24 -27.21 -9.04
CA LEU A 457 -3.51 -26.76 -9.59
C LEU A 457 -4.04 -27.75 -10.64
N GLU A 458 -5.31 -28.09 -10.55
CA GLU A 458 -6.02 -28.88 -11.54
C GLU A 458 -6.63 -27.99 -12.64
N ARG A 459 -7.17 -28.63 -13.70
CA ARG A 459 -7.85 -27.91 -14.80
C ARG A 459 -9.01 -27.04 -14.30
N ALA A 460 -9.77 -27.52 -13.31
CA ALA A 460 -10.88 -26.79 -12.74
C ALA A 460 -10.43 -25.52 -12.01
N ASP A 461 -9.25 -25.57 -11.34
CA ASP A 461 -8.68 -24.42 -10.66
C ASP A 461 -8.24 -23.33 -11.62
N TYR A 462 -7.54 -23.71 -12.70
CA TYR A 462 -7.17 -22.75 -13.76
C TYR A 462 -8.41 -22.11 -14.40
N LEU A 463 -9.47 -22.91 -14.65
CA LEU A 463 -10.73 -22.38 -15.17
C LEU A 463 -11.38 -21.39 -14.21
N ALA A 464 -11.43 -21.70 -12.91
CA ALA A 464 -11.97 -20.81 -11.88
C ALA A 464 -11.19 -19.50 -11.82
N VAL A 465 -9.85 -19.55 -11.88
CA VAL A 465 -8.99 -18.37 -11.92
C VAL A 465 -9.24 -17.54 -13.18
N ILE A 466 -9.30 -18.17 -14.36
CA ILE A 466 -9.53 -17.46 -15.63
C ILE A 466 -10.90 -16.77 -15.61
N VAL A 467 -11.96 -17.48 -15.25
CA VAL A 467 -13.32 -16.92 -15.15
C VAL A 467 -13.36 -15.79 -14.11
N GLY A 468 -12.76 -16.01 -12.95
CA GLY A 468 -12.66 -14.98 -11.90
C GLY A 468 -11.93 -13.73 -12.39
N CYS A 469 -10.78 -13.88 -13.06
CA CYS A 469 -10.03 -12.76 -13.64
C CYS A 469 -10.84 -12.04 -14.73
N LEU A 470 -11.59 -12.75 -15.55
CA LEU A 470 -12.48 -12.14 -16.55
C LEU A 470 -13.58 -11.30 -15.88
N ILE A 471 -14.23 -11.83 -14.84
CA ILE A 471 -15.25 -11.08 -14.08
C ILE A 471 -14.64 -9.80 -13.48
N VAL A 472 -13.48 -9.90 -12.81
CA VAL A 472 -12.79 -8.74 -12.25
C VAL A 472 -12.36 -7.76 -13.34
N GLY A 473 -11.89 -8.28 -14.49
CA GLY A 473 -11.50 -7.48 -15.65
C GLY A 473 -12.69 -6.71 -16.26
N ILE A 474 -13.86 -7.33 -16.39
CA ILE A 474 -15.08 -6.68 -16.88
C ILE A 474 -15.49 -5.55 -15.92
N VAL A 475 -15.60 -5.84 -14.62
CA VAL A 475 -15.92 -4.83 -13.60
C VAL A 475 -14.89 -3.70 -13.59
N GLY A 476 -13.60 -4.04 -13.72
CA GLY A 476 -12.51 -3.07 -13.85
C GLY A 476 -12.63 -2.19 -15.09
N SER A 477 -12.95 -2.79 -16.25
CA SER A 477 -13.18 -2.05 -17.50
C SER A 477 -14.39 -1.10 -17.38
N MET A 478 -15.49 -1.54 -16.78
CA MET A 478 -16.64 -0.67 -16.51
C MET A 478 -16.22 0.56 -15.67
N LYS A 479 -15.45 0.35 -14.60
CA LYS A 479 -14.94 1.44 -13.75
C LYS A 479 -13.98 2.38 -14.50
N GLU A 480 -13.12 1.85 -15.38
CA GLU A 480 -12.20 2.66 -16.20
C GLU A 480 -12.95 3.56 -17.18
N HIS A 481 -14.11 3.12 -17.68
CA HIS A 481 -15.01 3.93 -18.51
C HIS A 481 -15.95 4.84 -17.71
N GLY A 482 -15.72 5.01 -16.41
CA GLY A 482 -16.50 5.92 -15.55
C GLY A 482 -17.85 5.36 -15.10
N ILE A 483 -18.11 4.06 -15.29
CA ILE A 483 -19.35 3.44 -14.84
C ILE A 483 -19.26 3.14 -13.35
N HIS A 484 -20.11 3.75 -12.56
CA HIS A 484 -20.26 3.45 -11.15
C HIS A 484 -21.09 2.17 -10.97
N VAL A 485 -20.42 1.02 -10.94
CA VAL A 485 -21.06 -0.32 -10.92
C VAL A 485 -22.08 -0.42 -9.79
N GLN A 486 -21.74 0.05 -8.59
CA GLN A 486 -22.61 0.01 -7.42
C GLN A 486 -23.91 0.81 -7.64
N LYS A 487 -23.80 2.02 -8.22
CA LYS A 487 -24.97 2.85 -8.58
C LYS A 487 -25.82 2.17 -9.64
N LYS A 488 -25.18 1.53 -10.64
CA LYS A 488 -25.91 0.76 -11.66
C LYS A 488 -26.65 -0.44 -11.07
N MET A 489 -26.07 -1.12 -10.08
CA MET A 489 -26.77 -2.20 -9.39
C MET A 489 -27.98 -1.69 -8.59
N GLU A 490 -27.92 -0.50 -8.01
CA GLU A 490 -29.04 0.12 -7.30
C GLU A 490 -30.22 0.45 -8.24
N GLU A 491 -29.94 0.77 -9.50
CA GLU A 491 -30.94 1.06 -10.55
C GLU A 491 -31.68 -0.21 -11.02
N LEU A 492 -31.15 -1.42 -10.74
CA LEU A 492 -31.79 -2.67 -11.13
C LEU A 492 -33.03 -2.97 -10.28
N ALA A 493 -33.99 -3.68 -10.89
CA ALA A 493 -35.14 -4.21 -10.16
C ALA A 493 -34.69 -5.07 -8.95
N VAL A 494 -35.40 -4.95 -7.84
CA VAL A 494 -35.04 -5.58 -6.56
C VAL A 494 -34.71 -7.08 -6.70
N PRO A 495 -35.51 -7.92 -7.41
CA PRO A 495 -35.19 -9.35 -7.55
C PRO A 495 -33.86 -9.59 -8.27
N VAL A 496 -33.58 -8.82 -9.33
CA VAL A 496 -32.33 -8.95 -10.12
C VAL A 496 -31.12 -8.56 -9.27
N ARG A 497 -31.23 -7.44 -8.57
CA ARG A 497 -30.18 -6.95 -7.67
C ARG A 497 -29.83 -7.96 -6.57
N TRP A 498 -30.83 -8.48 -5.88
CA TRP A 498 -30.63 -9.50 -4.84
C TRP A 498 -30.15 -10.83 -5.45
N GLY A 499 -30.60 -11.20 -6.64
CA GLY A 499 -30.08 -12.35 -7.37
C GLY A 499 -28.58 -12.25 -7.62
N LEU A 500 -28.07 -11.05 -8.00
CA LEU A 500 -26.63 -10.83 -8.16
C LEU A 500 -25.85 -10.88 -6.84
N TYR A 501 -26.41 -10.37 -5.74
CA TYR A 501 -25.80 -10.48 -4.42
C TYR A 501 -25.69 -11.93 -3.96
N TYR A 502 -26.77 -12.70 -4.10
CA TYR A 502 -26.76 -14.14 -3.78
C TYR A 502 -25.82 -14.92 -4.71
N ALA A 503 -25.77 -14.59 -5.99
CA ALA A 503 -24.84 -15.22 -6.93
C ALA A 503 -23.38 -15.00 -6.52
N LEU A 504 -23.03 -13.79 -6.03
CA LEU A 504 -21.70 -13.51 -5.51
C LEU A 504 -21.38 -14.34 -4.26
N ILE A 505 -22.32 -14.40 -3.29
CA ILE A 505 -22.13 -15.16 -2.04
C ILE A 505 -22.02 -16.66 -2.33
N ILE A 506 -22.95 -17.20 -3.11
CA ILE A 506 -22.97 -18.63 -3.50
C ILE A 506 -21.73 -18.96 -4.34
N GLY A 507 -21.33 -18.07 -5.25
CA GLY A 507 -20.11 -18.22 -6.02
C GLY A 507 -18.87 -18.33 -5.13
N ILE A 508 -18.77 -17.53 -4.06
CA ILE A 508 -17.68 -17.68 -3.09
C ILE A 508 -17.80 -19.02 -2.37
N LEU A 509 -18.98 -19.39 -1.88
CA LEU A 509 -19.17 -20.64 -1.13
C LEU A 509 -18.84 -21.89 -1.97
N ILE A 510 -19.09 -21.87 -3.26
CA ILE A 510 -18.80 -23.00 -4.15
C ILE A 510 -17.34 -22.98 -4.64
N PHE A 511 -16.82 -21.80 -4.99
CA PHE A 511 -15.54 -21.68 -5.71
C PHE A 511 -14.40 -21.14 -4.84
N ALA A 512 -14.57 -20.88 -3.55
CA ALA A 512 -13.44 -20.49 -2.70
C ALA A 512 -12.45 -21.66 -2.53
N ALA A 513 -11.18 -21.33 -2.40
CA ALA A 513 -10.11 -22.28 -2.13
C ALA A 513 -10.10 -22.60 -0.62
N TYR A 514 -10.76 -23.69 -0.22
CA TYR A 514 -10.77 -24.22 1.14
C TYR A 514 -10.91 -25.75 1.12
N GLY A 515 -10.57 -26.40 2.23
CA GLY A 515 -10.56 -27.87 2.35
C GLY A 515 -9.17 -28.48 2.26
N ASP A 516 -9.11 -29.80 2.09
CA ASP A 516 -7.86 -30.54 2.01
C ASP A 516 -7.03 -30.07 0.80
N GLY A 517 -5.77 -29.74 1.03
CA GLY A 517 -4.84 -29.24 0.00
C GLY A 517 -4.72 -27.71 -0.07
N TYR A 518 -5.65 -26.96 0.52
CA TYR A 518 -5.54 -25.51 0.59
C TYR A 518 -5.12 -25.07 1.99
N GLN A 519 -3.97 -24.41 2.10
CA GLN A 519 -3.60 -23.73 3.34
C GLN A 519 -4.17 -22.31 3.32
N ILE A 520 -4.75 -21.87 4.44
CA ILE A 520 -5.14 -20.46 4.59
C ILE A 520 -3.86 -19.64 4.52
N GLN A 521 -3.72 -18.90 3.43
CA GLN A 521 -2.58 -17.99 3.27
C GLN A 521 -2.82 -16.77 4.16
N ASP A 522 -1.86 -16.48 5.03
CA ASP A 522 -1.83 -15.20 5.72
C ASP A 522 -1.71 -14.06 4.69
N LEU A 523 -2.26 -12.90 5.07
CA LEU A 523 -2.20 -11.73 4.19
C LEU A 523 -0.73 -11.38 3.92
N ILE A 524 -0.41 -11.06 2.65
CA ILE A 524 0.98 -10.83 2.19
C ILE A 524 1.73 -9.84 3.10
N TYR A 525 1.05 -8.79 3.56
CA TYR A 525 1.66 -7.78 4.44
C TYR A 525 1.56 -8.09 5.94
N ALA A 526 0.91 -9.18 6.35
CA ALA A 526 0.88 -9.59 7.75
C ALA A 526 2.22 -10.15 8.24
N GLY A 527 3.07 -10.61 7.32
CA GLY A 527 4.41 -11.15 7.59
C GLY A 527 5.56 -10.15 7.40
N PHE A 528 5.27 -8.90 7.04
CA PHE A 528 6.31 -7.86 6.80
C PHE A 528 6.56 -6.96 7.98
#